data_efb722671ddda5f07d7876e87b301216
#
_entry.id   efb722671ddda5f07d7876e87b301216
#
_cell.length_a   1.000
_cell.length_b   1.000
_cell.length_c   1.000
_cell.angle_alpha   90.00
_cell.angle_beta   90.00
_cell.angle_gamma   90.00
#
_symmetry.space_group_name_H-M   'P 1'
#
loop_
_entity.id
_entity.type
_entity.pdbx_description
1 polymer ?
#
loop_
_entity_poly.entity_id
_entity_poly.type
_entity_poly.pdbx_seq_one_letter_code
_entity_poly.pdbx_strand_id
1 'polypeptide(L)'
;MIDLTGISHHPAIEEIVEVLCNKTQNTDRGFFRVEMAYFLAKMASSMRATIVTKDRGEIPVNIYALALATSGFGKGYSVNVVETEFLKGFKKRFMEDTFPIIAEKHLWDIANDRAARNGTDQQEEFEKVEGEFRRA
;
A
#
# COMPACT_ATOMS: atom_id res chain seq x y z
N MET A 1 -22.29 18.10 -9.65
CA MET A 1 -20.80 18.25 -9.55
C MET A 1 -20.51 18.49 -8.08
N ILE A 2 -19.66 17.69 -7.48
CA ILE A 2 -19.29 17.88 -6.06
C ILE A 2 -18.34 19.08 -6.00
N ASP A 3 -18.68 20.06 -5.16
CA ASP A 3 -17.78 21.20 -4.92
C ASP A 3 -16.65 20.76 -3.98
N LEU A 4 -15.42 20.78 -4.48
CA LEU A 4 -14.21 20.41 -3.76
C LEU A 4 -13.39 21.62 -3.29
N THR A 5 -13.88 22.83 -3.47
CA THR A 5 -13.14 24.07 -3.19
C THR A 5 -12.84 24.30 -1.70
N GLY A 6 -13.56 23.62 -0.81
CA GLY A 6 -13.36 23.69 0.65
C GLY A 6 -12.50 22.57 1.26
N ILE A 7 -11.93 21.67 0.45
CA ILE A 7 -11.12 20.57 1.00
C ILE A 7 -9.73 21.07 1.39
N SER A 8 -9.45 21.02 2.70
CA SER A 8 -8.10 21.26 3.22
C SER A 8 -7.31 19.97 3.16
N HIS A 9 -6.13 20.03 2.55
CA HIS A 9 -5.20 18.91 2.51
C HIS A 9 -4.19 19.01 3.66
N HIS A 10 -3.67 17.86 4.10
CA HIS A 10 -2.69 17.84 5.18
C HIS A 10 -1.39 18.53 4.73
N PRO A 11 -0.80 19.44 5.54
CA PRO A 11 0.39 20.22 5.15
C PRO A 11 1.56 19.38 4.66
N ALA A 12 1.87 18.26 5.34
CA ALA A 12 2.96 17.38 4.92
C ALA A 12 2.72 16.76 3.52
N ILE A 13 1.46 16.52 3.13
CA ILE A 13 1.14 16.04 1.78
C ILE A 13 1.37 17.16 0.76
N GLU A 14 0.98 18.39 1.10
CA GLU A 14 1.21 19.53 0.22
C GLU A 14 2.70 19.84 0.03
N GLU A 15 3.56 19.63 1.04
CA GLU A 15 5.02 19.72 0.91
C GLU A 15 5.55 18.68 -0.09
N ILE A 16 5.10 17.43 -0.01
CA ILE A 16 5.50 16.38 -0.96
C ILE A 16 5.01 16.71 -2.37
N VAL A 17 3.77 17.17 -2.51
CA VAL A 17 3.19 17.60 -3.79
C VAL A 17 4.02 18.75 -4.39
N GLU A 18 4.47 19.72 -3.58
CA GLU A 18 5.35 20.80 -4.01
C GLU A 18 6.68 20.26 -4.55
N VAL A 19 7.30 19.33 -3.83
CA VAL A 19 8.55 18.69 -4.28
C VAL A 19 8.35 17.94 -5.60
N LEU A 20 7.23 17.21 -5.76
CA LEU A 20 6.89 16.52 -7.01
C LEU A 20 6.69 17.51 -8.16
N CYS A 21 5.95 18.59 -7.95
CA CYS A 21 5.78 19.66 -8.94
C CYS A 21 7.14 20.20 -9.41
N ASN A 22 8.03 20.51 -8.47
CA ASN A 22 9.34 21.06 -8.76
C ASN A 22 10.25 20.07 -9.50
N LYS A 23 10.27 18.80 -9.07
CA LYS A 23 11.09 17.76 -9.70
C LYS A 23 10.62 17.39 -11.10
N THR A 24 9.32 17.37 -11.33
CA THR A 24 8.73 17.03 -12.64
C THR A 24 8.56 18.25 -13.56
N GLN A 25 8.76 19.46 -13.04
CA GLN A 25 8.44 20.73 -13.72
C GLN A 25 6.97 20.78 -14.17
N ASN A 26 6.08 20.15 -13.42
CA ASN A 26 4.65 20.11 -13.70
C ASN A 26 3.89 20.72 -12.54
N THR A 27 2.96 21.61 -12.84
CA THR A 27 2.19 22.38 -11.84
C THR A 27 0.85 21.76 -11.48
N ASP A 28 0.49 20.58 -12.02
CA ASP A 28 -0.77 19.92 -11.74
C ASP A 28 -0.75 19.27 -10.34
N ARG A 29 -1.01 20.08 -9.33
CA ARG A 29 -1.10 19.62 -7.94
C ARG A 29 -2.21 18.57 -7.73
N GLY A 30 -3.29 18.64 -8.52
CA GLY A 30 -4.39 17.67 -8.43
C GLY A 30 -3.93 16.25 -8.76
N PHE A 31 -3.14 16.12 -9.83
CA PHE A 31 -2.55 14.84 -10.22
C PHE A 31 -1.66 14.26 -9.11
N PHE A 32 -0.73 15.06 -8.58
CA PHE A 32 0.19 14.58 -7.53
C PHE A 32 -0.50 14.31 -6.20
N ARG A 33 -1.59 15.01 -5.86
CA ARG A 33 -2.43 14.67 -4.69
C ARG A 33 -3.06 13.30 -4.82
N VAL A 34 -3.60 12.97 -5.99
CA VAL A 34 -4.16 11.63 -6.26
C VAL A 34 -3.06 10.56 -6.20
N GLU A 35 -1.90 10.83 -6.77
CA GLU A 35 -0.73 9.95 -6.71
C GLU A 35 -0.32 9.68 -5.24
N MET A 36 -0.20 10.72 -4.43
CA MET A 36 0.13 10.58 -3.01
C MET A 36 -0.94 9.83 -2.23
N ALA A 37 -2.23 10.10 -2.48
CA ALA A 37 -3.33 9.36 -1.85
C ALA A 37 -3.25 7.86 -2.17
N TYR A 38 -2.94 7.51 -3.42
CA TYR A 38 -2.74 6.13 -3.83
C TYR A 38 -1.58 5.46 -3.07
N PHE A 39 -0.43 6.10 -2.99
CA PHE A 39 0.73 5.53 -2.29
C PHE A 39 0.50 5.40 -0.78
N LEU A 40 -0.15 6.37 -0.14
CA LEU A 40 -0.53 6.28 1.27
C LEU A 40 -1.51 5.14 1.54
N ALA A 41 -2.51 4.96 0.66
CA ALA A 41 -3.43 3.83 0.77
C ALA A 41 -2.73 2.49 0.54
N LYS A 42 -1.77 2.42 -0.39
CA LYS A 42 -0.92 1.23 -0.61
C LYS A 42 -0.11 0.89 0.65
N MET A 43 0.48 1.89 1.32
CA MET A 43 1.16 1.68 2.61
C MET A 43 0.21 1.16 3.69
N ALA A 44 -0.95 1.81 3.86
CA ALA A 44 -1.96 1.41 4.82
C ALA A 44 -2.48 -0.01 4.56
N SER A 45 -2.73 -0.36 3.30
CA SER A 45 -3.13 -1.70 2.88
C SER A 45 -2.05 -2.74 3.18
N SER A 46 -0.77 -2.42 2.93
CA SER A 46 0.36 -3.31 3.26
C SER A 46 0.43 -3.58 4.77
N MET A 47 0.10 -2.60 5.59
CA MET A 47 0.01 -2.73 7.06
C MET A 47 -1.32 -3.35 7.53
N ARG A 48 -2.21 -3.74 6.61
CA ARG A 48 -3.57 -4.24 6.90
C ARG A 48 -4.40 -3.27 7.74
N ALA A 49 -4.21 -1.97 7.54
CA ALA A 49 -5.03 -0.96 8.19
C ALA A 49 -6.48 -1.06 7.75
N THR A 50 -7.39 -0.88 8.70
CA THR A 50 -8.84 -0.89 8.48
C THR A 50 -9.46 0.43 8.91
N ILE A 51 -10.60 0.77 8.31
CA ILE A 51 -11.44 1.89 8.73
C ILE A 51 -12.71 1.29 9.32
N VAL A 52 -13.06 1.68 10.54
CA VAL A 52 -14.31 1.25 11.18
C VAL A 52 -15.43 2.20 10.76
N THR A 53 -16.46 1.66 10.13
CA THR A 53 -17.65 2.39 9.73
C THR A 53 -18.88 1.91 10.52
N LYS A 54 -19.86 2.79 10.70
CA LYS A 54 -21.07 2.47 11.48
C LYS A 54 -21.97 1.45 10.79
N ASP A 55 -21.96 1.43 9.46
CA ASP A 55 -22.87 0.64 8.62
C ASP A 55 -22.25 -0.69 8.15
N ARG A 56 -20.91 -0.78 8.02
CA ARG A 56 -20.21 -1.93 7.44
C ARG A 56 -19.15 -2.56 8.34
N GLY A 57 -18.94 -2.00 9.54
CA GLY A 57 -17.88 -2.46 10.44
C GLY A 57 -16.48 -2.11 9.91
N GLU A 58 -15.55 -3.05 10.03
CA GLU A 58 -14.17 -2.88 9.56
C GLU A 58 -14.05 -3.08 8.05
N ILE A 59 -13.51 -2.07 7.37
CA ILE A 59 -13.26 -2.08 5.93
C ILE A 59 -11.77 -1.90 5.69
N PRO A 60 -11.11 -2.76 4.86
CA PRO A 60 -9.71 -2.57 4.52
C PRO A 60 -9.51 -1.29 3.70
N VAL A 61 -8.38 -0.62 3.95
CA VAL A 61 -7.99 0.57 3.17
C VAL A 61 -7.50 0.13 1.80
N ASN A 62 -8.32 0.34 0.76
CA ASN A 62 -7.97 0.08 -0.63
C ASN A 62 -8.39 1.27 -1.50
N ILE A 63 -7.46 1.76 -2.31
CA ILE A 63 -7.74 2.78 -3.33
C ILE A 63 -7.27 2.27 -4.69
N TYR A 64 -8.16 2.35 -5.68
CA TYR A 64 -7.82 2.21 -7.07
C TYR A 64 -7.71 3.59 -7.68
N ALA A 65 -6.57 3.91 -8.28
CA ALA A 65 -6.35 5.17 -8.96
C ALA A 65 -6.00 4.94 -10.43
N LEU A 66 -6.70 5.68 -11.31
CA LEU A 66 -6.40 5.72 -12.74
C LEU A 66 -5.85 7.10 -13.09
N ALA A 67 -4.55 7.14 -13.39
CA ALA A 67 -3.88 8.36 -13.78
C ALA A 67 -3.77 8.46 -15.31
N LEU A 68 -4.60 9.30 -15.91
CA LEU A 68 -4.56 9.61 -17.33
C LEU A 68 -3.79 10.92 -17.53
N ALA A 69 -2.71 10.85 -18.30
CA ALA A 69 -1.89 12.01 -18.61
C ALA A 69 -1.27 11.86 -20.01
N THR A 70 -1.03 12.99 -20.64
CA THR A 70 -0.35 13.05 -21.95
C THR A 70 1.09 12.55 -21.86
N SER A 71 1.68 12.20 -22.99
CA SER A 71 3.12 11.90 -23.05
C SER A 71 3.93 13.11 -22.60
N GLY A 72 5.00 12.87 -21.84
CA GLY A 72 5.83 13.94 -21.32
C GLY A 72 5.34 14.59 -20.02
N PHE A 73 4.19 14.16 -19.48
CA PHE A 73 3.65 14.71 -18.22
C PHE A 73 4.55 14.47 -16.99
N GLY A 74 5.46 13.51 -17.05
CA GLY A 74 6.36 13.19 -15.95
C GLY A 74 5.83 12.13 -14.97
N LYS A 75 4.68 11.48 -15.27
CA LYS A 75 4.05 10.50 -14.36
C LYS A 75 4.97 9.33 -13.97
N GLY A 76 5.74 8.79 -14.90
CA GLY A 76 6.67 7.70 -14.59
C GLY A 76 7.84 8.16 -13.72
N TYR A 77 8.28 9.40 -13.91
CA TYR A 77 9.31 9.98 -13.08
C TYR A 77 8.80 10.31 -11.66
N SER A 78 7.58 10.87 -11.51
CA SER A 78 7.00 11.13 -10.19
C SER A 78 6.80 9.85 -9.38
N VAL A 79 6.25 8.79 -9.99
CA VAL A 79 6.13 7.47 -9.36
C VAL A 79 7.50 6.97 -8.87
N ASN A 80 8.53 7.06 -9.70
CA ASN A 80 9.88 6.65 -9.31
C ASN A 80 10.41 7.47 -8.13
N VAL A 81 10.23 8.79 -8.14
CA VAL A 81 10.62 9.67 -7.01
C VAL A 81 9.91 9.26 -5.72
N VAL A 82 8.59 9.05 -5.76
CA VAL A 82 7.84 8.60 -4.58
C VAL A 82 8.37 7.26 -4.08
N GLU A 83 8.57 6.29 -4.96
CA GLU A 83 9.01 4.94 -4.56
C GLU A 83 10.45 4.89 -4.03
N THR A 84 11.36 5.67 -4.60
CA THR A 84 12.79 5.60 -4.27
C THR A 84 13.24 6.58 -3.20
N GLU A 85 12.55 7.71 -3.05
CA GLU A 85 12.93 8.74 -2.08
C GLU A 85 11.98 8.77 -0.87
N PHE A 86 10.66 8.89 -1.10
CA PHE A 86 9.71 9.01 0.02
C PHE A 86 9.40 7.67 0.68
N LEU A 87 9.19 6.61 -0.09
CA LEU A 87 8.80 5.31 0.46
C LEU A 87 9.99 4.42 0.85
N LYS A 88 11.21 4.80 0.54
CA LYS A 88 12.40 3.98 0.82
C LYS A 88 12.51 3.56 2.28
N GLY A 89 12.33 4.50 3.21
CA GLY A 89 12.40 4.23 4.65
C GLY A 89 11.27 3.33 5.12
N PHE A 90 10.05 3.55 4.62
CA PHE A 90 8.90 2.68 4.91
C PHE A 90 9.13 1.27 4.37
N LYS A 91 9.51 1.11 3.11
CA LYS A 91 9.76 -0.21 2.49
C LYS A 91 10.79 -1.01 3.30
N LYS A 92 11.90 -0.37 3.71
CA LYS A 92 12.93 -1.01 4.51
C LYS A 92 12.36 -1.52 5.83
N ARG A 93 11.74 -0.65 6.63
CA ARG A 93 11.17 -1.04 7.94
C ARG A 93 10.05 -2.06 7.80
N PHE A 94 9.20 -1.92 6.80
CA PHE A 94 8.13 -2.87 6.55
C PHE A 94 8.68 -4.27 6.27
N MET A 95 9.71 -4.39 5.43
CA MET A 95 10.32 -5.69 5.10
C MET A 95 11.11 -6.29 6.26
N GLU A 96 11.76 -5.46 7.08
CA GLU A 96 12.59 -5.93 8.21
C GLU A 96 11.75 -6.28 9.45
N ASP A 97 10.74 -5.46 9.78
CA ASP A 97 10.04 -5.53 11.05
C ASP A 97 8.61 -6.09 10.94
N THR A 98 7.85 -5.67 9.92
CA THR A 98 6.41 -5.92 9.86
C THR A 98 6.07 -7.13 8.98
N PHE A 99 6.69 -7.22 7.82
CA PHE A 99 6.39 -8.28 6.84
C PHE A 99 6.63 -9.69 7.37
N PRO A 100 7.73 -9.99 8.11
CA PRO A 100 7.94 -11.33 8.66
C PRO A 100 6.79 -11.78 9.56
N ILE A 101 6.30 -10.87 10.43
CA ILE A 101 5.20 -11.18 11.37
C ILE A 101 3.89 -11.43 10.61
N ILE A 102 3.59 -10.60 9.61
CA ILE A 102 2.36 -10.76 8.80
C ILE A 102 2.44 -12.02 7.95
N ALA A 103 3.61 -12.29 7.35
CA ALA A 103 3.83 -13.47 6.53
C ALA A 103 3.70 -14.76 7.37
N GLU A 104 4.34 -14.82 8.52
CA GLU A 104 4.26 -15.97 9.42
C GLU A 104 2.82 -16.27 9.83
N LYS A 105 2.07 -15.23 10.26
CA LYS A 105 0.65 -15.40 10.61
C LYS A 105 -0.15 -15.94 9.42
N HIS A 106 0.08 -15.43 8.22
CA HIS A 106 -0.64 -15.89 7.03
C HIS A 106 -0.28 -17.35 6.65
N LEU A 107 0.98 -17.74 6.81
CA LEU A 107 1.41 -19.13 6.60
C LEU A 107 0.74 -20.05 7.60
N TRP A 108 0.61 -19.65 8.88
CA TRP A 108 -0.14 -20.39 9.89
C TRP A 108 -1.63 -20.52 9.56
N ASP A 109 -2.28 -19.44 9.08
CA ASP A 109 -3.68 -19.49 8.67
C ASP A 109 -3.88 -20.52 7.54
N ILE A 110 -3.01 -20.53 6.52
CA ILE A 110 -3.05 -21.52 5.43
C ILE A 110 -2.80 -22.94 5.93
N ALA A 111 -1.81 -23.13 6.81
CA ALA A 111 -1.47 -24.43 7.37
C ALA A 111 -2.62 -25.02 8.18
N ASN A 112 -3.27 -24.20 9.03
CA ASN A 112 -4.42 -24.59 9.81
C ASN A 112 -5.61 -25.03 8.92
N ASP A 113 -5.89 -24.27 7.86
CA ASP A 113 -6.93 -24.62 6.89
C ASP A 113 -6.63 -25.91 6.15
N ARG A 114 -5.37 -26.17 5.79
CA ARG A 114 -4.95 -27.42 5.14
C ARG A 114 -5.03 -28.60 6.11
N ALA A 115 -4.51 -28.45 7.33
CA ALA A 115 -4.57 -29.47 8.37
C ALA A 115 -6.01 -29.88 8.66
N ALA A 116 -6.92 -28.91 8.78
CA ALA A 116 -8.34 -29.18 9.01
C ALA A 116 -9.01 -29.97 7.85
N ARG A 117 -8.60 -29.70 6.60
CA ARG A 117 -9.12 -30.40 5.42
C ARG A 117 -8.56 -31.83 5.27
N ASN A 118 -7.27 -31.99 5.58
CA ASN A 118 -6.53 -33.23 5.34
C ASN A 118 -6.50 -34.16 6.55
N GLY A 119 -6.89 -33.67 7.74
CA GLY A 119 -6.76 -34.40 8.99
C GLY A 119 -5.31 -34.63 9.43
N THR A 120 -4.40 -33.72 9.04
CA THR A 120 -2.98 -33.77 9.33
C THR A 120 -2.61 -32.86 10.50
N ASP A 121 -1.37 -32.99 11.01
CA ASP A 121 -0.85 -32.11 12.06
C ASP A 121 -0.60 -30.69 11.54
N GLN A 122 -0.92 -29.69 12.36
CA GLN A 122 -0.79 -28.29 11.98
C GLN A 122 0.67 -27.87 11.75
N GLN A 123 1.59 -28.39 12.57
CA GLN A 123 3.02 -28.09 12.45
C GLN A 123 3.61 -28.70 11.16
N GLU A 124 3.19 -29.92 10.83
CA GLU A 124 3.61 -30.58 9.58
C GLU A 124 3.14 -29.81 8.34
N GLU A 125 1.90 -29.33 8.34
CA GLU A 125 1.38 -28.51 7.25
C GLU A 125 2.04 -27.15 7.19
N PHE A 126 2.40 -26.53 8.33
CA PHE A 126 3.12 -25.28 8.35
C PHE A 126 4.50 -25.40 7.68
N GLU A 127 5.27 -26.44 8.01
CA GLU A 127 6.58 -26.68 7.39
C GLU A 127 6.49 -26.88 5.87
N LYS A 128 5.43 -27.57 5.40
CA LYS A 128 5.16 -27.75 3.97
C LYS A 128 4.86 -26.40 3.29
N VAL A 129 3.93 -25.61 3.85
CA VAL A 129 3.51 -24.31 3.31
C VAL A 129 4.68 -23.33 3.30
N GLU A 130 5.48 -23.28 4.38
CA GLU A 130 6.68 -22.46 4.45
C GLU A 130 7.69 -22.86 3.39
N GLY A 131 7.92 -24.16 3.22
CA GLY A 131 8.82 -24.69 2.20
C GLY A 131 8.35 -24.40 0.76
N GLU A 132 7.06 -24.41 0.50
CA GLU A 132 6.47 -23.97 -0.78
C GLU A 132 6.70 -22.48 -1.02
N PHE A 133 6.44 -21.66 -0.02
CA PHE A 133 6.60 -20.20 -0.11
C PHE A 133 8.06 -19.79 -0.35
N ARG A 134 9.02 -20.47 0.30
CA ARG A 134 10.46 -20.18 0.10
C ARG A 134 10.98 -20.57 -1.29
N ARG A 135 10.26 -21.41 -2.04
CA ARG A 135 10.63 -21.88 -3.39
C ARG A 135 9.96 -21.09 -4.52
N ALA A 136 8.92 -20.32 -4.21
CA ALA A 136 8.19 -19.49 -5.16
C ALA A 136 8.84 -18.13 -5.36
#